data_5f58f93c3f02fc51a3c11085c49360c3
#
_entry.id   5f58f93c3f02fc51a3c11085c49360c3
#
_cell.length_a   1.000
_cell.length_b   1.000
_cell.length_c   1.000
_cell.angle_alpha   90.00
_cell.angle_beta   90.00
_cell.angle_gamma   90.00
#
_symmetry.space_group_name_H-M   'P 1'
#
loop_
_entity.id
_entity.type
_entity.pdbx_description
1 polymer ?
#
loop_
_entity_poly.entity_id
_entity_poly.type
_entity_poly.pdbx_seq_one_letter_code
_entity_poly.pdbx_strand_id
1 'polypeptide(L)'
;MITFVDFLPLILAITLLFLKVPMAISFFTATFVYFGFISKIIPLTSVIQNMVSGTMSTSMVCVPLFMMVGIIMQKAGIADNLMGFCSVLVGHHRGGLAHVNVLLSTLDGGVTTSSNADCAMQCKILVPEMTKQGYPVGFSAAVTAASALIAPIVPPGANLILYAIITETSVGALFMAGYIPALILCVLEMIVVTIAAKKYNLPKAREKRATLKEIAFAFKDGFWAILIGAVLIFGLRFGLFTIMEGGTIIIVMSFIVGFFVYKTLKIKDLFPIFKDALHSTCSMMLMFTSAKAFGLYLSCAGIPKAMTDFVVRYTSSQAVFMILCCGVLFVAGMFLNGGPIITIMAPILFPIAVKLGIHPVEFGIVLIVMTSTGAMTPPVGGCMYVCMNLLHIGMPEFQKYVWPFICCFFLTVILLIVFPSISLFIPRLVYGMV
;
A
#
# COMPACT_ATOMS: atom_id res chain seq x y z
N MET A 1 23.26 -3.23 28.65
CA MET A 1 22.17 -4.23 28.80
C MET A 1 20.86 -3.49 28.59
N ILE A 2 19.97 -4.03 27.79
CA ILE A 2 18.62 -3.48 27.65
C ILE A 2 17.85 -3.80 28.93
N THR A 3 17.22 -2.81 29.51
CA THR A 3 16.37 -2.94 30.69
C THR A 3 14.90 -2.94 30.28
N PHE A 4 14.01 -3.43 31.14
CA PHE A 4 12.56 -3.36 30.88
C PHE A 4 12.08 -1.91 30.66
N VAL A 5 12.76 -0.95 31.28
CA VAL A 5 12.44 0.47 31.15
C VAL A 5 12.64 0.98 29.71
N ASP A 6 13.57 0.41 28.95
CA ASP A 6 13.81 0.79 27.56
C ASP A 6 12.67 0.37 26.62
N PHE A 7 11.84 -0.62 27.00
CA PHE A 7 10.65 -1.03 26.26
C PHE A 7 9.40 -0.22 26.61
N LEU A 8 9.40 0.52 27.72
CA LEU A 8 8.24 1.25 28.21
C LEU A 8 7.70 2.27 27.20
N PRO A 9 8.53 3.07 26.48
CA PRO A 9 8.06 3.97 25.43
C PRO A 9 7.46 3.23 24.22
N LEU A 10 7.97 2.04 23.88
CA LEU A 10 7.38 1.19 22.80
C LEU A 10 5.99 0.72 23.21
N ILE A 11 5.83 0.24 24.45
CA ILE A 11 4.53 -0.17 25.00
C ILE A 11 3.58 1.02 25.03
N LEU A 12 4.06 2.20 25.46
CA LEU A 12 3.28 3.45 25.46
C LEU A 12 2.78 3.80 24.04
N ALA A 13 3.68 3.78 23.04
CA ALA A 13 3.30 4.04 21.65
C ALA A 13 2.19 3.10 21.16
N ILE A 14 2.36 1.80 21.40
CA ILE A 14 1.38 0.77 21.01
C ILE A 14 0.06 1.01 21.75
N THR A 15 0.09 1.27 23.05
CA THR A 15 -1.12 1.55 23.86
C THR A 15 -1.88 2.78 23.33
N LEU A 16 -1.17 3.87 23.02
CA LEU A 16 -1.78 5.08 22.45
C LEU A 16 -2.42 4.81 21.08
N LEU A 17 -1.79 3.98 20.23
CA LEU A 17 -2.37 3.56 18.96
C LEU A 17 -3.68 2.78 19.14
N PHE A 18 -3.73 1.87 20.12
CA PHE A 18 -4.97 1.14 20.45
C PHE A 18 -6.07 2.07 21.02
N LEU A 19 -5.67 3.15 21.71
CA LEU A 19 -6.59 4.21 22.15
C LEU A 19 -7.03 5.16 21.02
N LYS A 20 -6.67 4.83 19.75
CA LYS A 20 -6.97 5.63 18.56
C LYS A 20 -6.34 7.03 18.54
N VAL A 21 -5.29 7.25 19.32
CA VAL A 21 -4.48 8.47 19.23
C VAL A 21 -3.76 8.49 17.87
N PRO A 22 -3.71 9.63 17.16
CA PRO A 22 -3.01 9.74 15.90
C PRO A 22 -1.56 9.25 16.01
N MET A 23 -1.10 8.47 15.01
CA MET A 23 0.21 7.82 14.99
C MET A 23 1.37 8.77 15.29
N ALA A 24 1.36 9.96 14.67
CA ALA A 24 2.41 10.94 14.87
C ALA A 24 2.53 11.37 16.35
N ILE A 25 1.41 11.61 17.02
CA ILE A 25 1.36 11.98 18.44
C ILE A 25 1.85 10.82 19.30
N SER A 26 1.43 9.59 19.02
CA SER A 26 1.82 8.39 19.76
C SER A 26 3.35 8.19 19.72
N PHE A 27 3.96 8.35 18.55
CA PHE A 27 5.41 8.18 18.39
C PHE A 27 6.22 9.34 18.95
N PHE A 28 5.75 10.58 18.81
CA PHE A 28 6.38 11.71 19.48
C PHE A 28 6.34 11.57 21.00
N THR A 29 5.19 11.23 21.56
CA THR A 29 5.04 11.04 23.01
C THR A 29 6.01 9.97 23.50
N ALA A 30 6.07 8.81 22.85
CA ALA A 30 7.00 7.75 23.22
C ALA A 30 8.47 8.18 23.14
N THR A 31 8.84 8.90 22.08
CA THR A 31 10.21 9.40 21.87
C THR A 31 10.57 10.45 22.93
N PHE A 32 9.68 11.39 23.20
CA PHE A 32 9.93 12.43 24.22
C PHE A 32 9.97 11.87 25.64
N VAL A 33 9.16 10.85 25.96
CA VAL A 33 9.24 10.14 27.24
C VAL A 33 10.59 9.46 27.39
N TYR A 34 11.09 8.80 26.32
CA TYR A 34 12.41 8.16 26.38
C TYR A 34 13.55 9.14 26.63
N PHE A 35 13.69 10.17 25.81
CA PHE A 35 14.80 11.12 25.91
C PHE A 35 14.61 12.16 27.01
N GLY A 36 13.39 12.40 27.47
CA GLY A 36 13.11 13.33 28.58
C GLY A 36 13.29 12.72 29.95
N PHE A 37 12.91 11.46 30.13
CA PHE A 37 12.82 10.84 31.45
C PHE A 37 13.69 9.58 31.64
N ILE A 38 13.97 8.82 30.57
CA ILE A 38 14.65 7.53 30.70
C ILE A 38 16.14 7.66 30.33
N SER A 39 16.43 8.24 29.17
CA SER A 39 17.79 8.30 28.63
C SER A 39 18.24 9.74 28.43
N LYS A 40 19.40 10.09 28.99
CA LYS A 40 20.06 11.40 28.81
C LYS A 40 21.24 11.32 27.83
N ILE A 41 21.31 10.24 27.01
CA ILE A 41 22.41 10.02 26.07
C ILE A 41 22.44 11.10 25.00
N ILE A 42 21.27 11.53 24.53
CA ILE A 42 21.11 12.56 23.51
C ILE A 42 20.18 13.64 24.04
N PRO A 43 20.56 14.93 23.94
CA PRO A 43 19.69 16.02 24.35
C PRO A 43 18.47 16.13 23.42
N LEU A 44 17.33 16.59 23.97
CA LEU A 44 16.09 16.77 23.21
C LEU A 44 16.25 17.66 21.98
N THR A 45 17.16 18.63 22.02
CA THR A 45 17.50 19.46 20.85
C THR A 45 18.01 18.64 19.68
N SER A 46 18.86 17.63 19.92
CA SER A 46 19.35 16.73 18.87
C SER A 46 18.25 15.81 18.33
N VAL A 47 17.27 15.44 19.15
CA VAL A 47 16.09 14.69 18.68
C VAL A 47 15.30 15.56 17.69
N ILE A 48 15.03 16.81 18.04
CA ILE A 48 14.33 17.78 17.16
C ILE A 48 15.14 18.02 15.88
N GLN A 49 16.47 18.19 15.97
CA GLN A 49 17.33 18.34 14.81
C GLN A 49 17.25 17.11 13.87
N ASN A 50 17.25 15.90 14.43
CA ASN A 50 17.12 14.66 13.65
C ASN A 50 15.75 14.58 12.96
N MET A 51 14.69 15.00 13.62
CA MET A 51 13.35 15.11 13.06
C MET A 51 13.32 16.06 11.85
N VAL A 52 13.88 17.25 11.99
CA VAL A 52 13.94 18.25 10.91
C VAL A 52 14.83 17.76 9.76
N SER A 53 16.03 17.28 10.05
CA SER A 53 16.94 16.76 9.01
C SER A 53 16.35 15.58 8.26
N GLY A 54 15.56 14.73 8.94
CA GLY A 54 14.85 13.62 8.31
C GLY A 54 13.83 14.09 7.25
N THR A 55 13.19 15.25 7.44
CA THR A 55 12.25 15.82 6.47
C THR A 55 12.92 16.55 5.31
N MET A 56 14.18 16.93 5.45
CA MET A 56 14.95 17.62 4.42
C MET A 56 15.64 16.68 3.43
N SER A 57 15.50 15.37 3.59
CA SER A 57 16.10 14.41 2.66
C SER A 57 15.47 14.51 1.26
N THR A 58 16.28 14.31 0.23
CA THR A 58 15.84 14.35 -1.17
C THR A 58 14.68 13.36 -1.42
N SER A 59 14.71 12.19 -0.80
CA SER A 59 13.64 11.19 -0.92
C SER A 59 12.29 11.67 -0.37
N MET A 60 12.28 12.63 0.58
CA MET A 60 11.04 13.19 1.12
C MET A 60 10.27 14.06 0.11
N VAL A 61 10.95 14.62 -0.90
CA VAL A 61 10.29 15.41 -1.95
C VAL A 61 9.34 14.54 -2.78
N CYS A 62 9.57 13.23 -2.85
CA CYS A 62 8.65 12.31 -3.51
C CYS A 62 7.25 12.31 -2.87
N VAL A 63 7.16 12.53 -1.56
CA VAL A 63 5.88 12.45 -0.82
C VAL A 63 4.87 13.49 -1.33
N PRO A 64 5.14 14.81 -1.30
CA PRO A 64 4.19 15.80 -1.81
C PRO A 64 3.87 15.59 -3.30
N LEU A 65 4.85 15.20 -4.11
CA LEU A 65 4.64 14.98 -5.54
C LEU A 65 3.65 13.83 -5.79
N PHE A 66 3.90 12.65 -5.21
CA PHE A 66 3.02 11.50 -5.45
C PHE A 66 1.66 11.61 -4.74
N MET A 67 1.57 12.31 -3.60
CA MET A 67 0.28 12.63 -2.99
C MET A 67 -0.55 13.53 -3.91
N MET A 68 0.09 14.52 -4.53
CA MET A 68 -0.55 15.41 -5.49
C MET A 68 -0.98 14.67 -6.77
N VAL A 69 -0.13 13.76 -7.29
CA VAL A 69 -0.47 12.88 -8.42
C VAL A 69 -1.80 12.16 -8.16
N GLY A 70 -1.92 11.45 -7.04
CA GLY A 70 -3.14 10.69 -6.72
C GLY A 70 -4.40 11.56 -6.68
N ILE A 71 -4.32 12.74 -6.05
CA ILE A 71 -5.47 13.66 -5.94
C ILE A 71 -5.86 14.22 -7.31
N ILE A 72 -4.87 14.62 -8.13
CA ILE A 72 -5.15 15.15 -9.46
C ILE A 72 -5.76 14.08 -10.35
N MET A 73 -5.18 12.86 -10.37
CA MET A 73 -5.67 11.76 -11.19
C MET A 73 -7.12 11.39 -10.82
N GLN A 74 -7.45 11.38 -9.52
CA GLN A 74 -8.81 11.14 -9.05
C GLN A 74 -9.78 12.25 -9.50
N LYS A 75 -9.42 13.52 -9.30
CA LYS A 75 -10.25 14.67 -9.70
C LYS A 75 -10.34 14.84 -11.23
N ALA A 76 -9.31 14.40 -11.96
CA ALA A 76 -9.33 14.38 -13.43
C ALA A 76 -10.24 13.28 -14.02
N GLY A 77 -10.87 12.43 -13.20
CA GLY A 77 -11.76 11.38 -13.68
C GLY A 77 -11.03 10.21 -14.37
N ILE A 78 -9.73 10.07 -14.09
CA ILE A 78 -8.92 9.01 -14.69
C ILE A 78 -9.39 7.64 -14.18
N ALA A 79 -9.74 7.54 -12.90
CA ALA A 79 -10.26 6.31 -12.29
C ALA A 79 -11.63 5.89 -12.88
N ASP A 80 -12.53 6.85 -13.13
CA ASP A 80 -13.85 6.58 -13.70
C ASP A 80 -13.75 5.98 -15.12
N ASN A 81 -12.84 6.51 -15.93
CA ASN A 81 -12.58 6.01 -17.28
C ASN A 81 -11.94 4.63 -17.28
N LEU A 82 -11.10 4.31 -16.26
CA LEU A 82 -10.58 2.97 -16.06
C LEU A 82 -11.67 1.94 -15.78
N MET A 83 -12.70 2.28 -15.03
CA MET A 83 -13.82 1.38 -14.74
C MET A 83 -14.53 0.95 -16.03
N GLY A 84 -14.78 1.89 -16.94
CA GLY A 84 -15.35 1.60 -18.26
C GLY A 84 -14.47 0.62 -19.05
N PHE A 85 -13.17 0.86 -19.10
CA PHE A 85 -12.20 -0.01 -19.76
C PHE A 85 -12.16 -1.42 -19.15
N CYS A 86 -12.09 -1.53 -17.82
CA CYS A 86 -12.12 -2.81 -17.10
C CYS A 86 -13.40 -3.60 -17.41
N SER A 87 -14.55 -2.92 -17.46
CA SER A 87 -15.85 -3.55 -17.79
C SER A 87 -15.87 -4.14 -19.19
N VAL A 88 -15.25 -3.46 -20.15
CA VAL A 88 -15.14 -3.96 -21.54
C VAL A 88 -14.21 -5.19 -21.60
N LEU A 89 -13.10 -5.19 -20.86
CA LEU A 89 -12.13 -6.29 -20.87
C LEU A 89 -12.67 -7.57 -20.21
N VAL A 90 -13.17 -7.47 -18.99
CA VAL A 90 -13.45 -8.64 -18.14
C VAL A 90 -14.93 -8.84 -17.83
N GLY A 91 -15.80 -7.88 -18.14
CA GLY A 91 -17.22 -7.91 -17.79
C GLY A 91 -18.02 -9.05 -18.42
N HIS A 92 -17.53 -9.68 -19.49
CA HIS A 92 -18.19 -10.81 -20.17
C HIS A 92 -18.02 -12.15 -19.42
N HIS A 93 -17.17 -12.23 -18.43
CA HIS A 93 -17.01 -13.43 -17.59
C HIS A 93 -18.16 -13.54 -16.56
N ARG A 94 -18.45 -14.76 -16.10
CA ARG A 94 -19.34 -14.96 -14.95
C ARG A 94 -18.70 -14.28 -13.72
N GLY A 95 -19.49 -13.54 -12.97
CA GLY A 95 -18.95 -12.69 -11.90
C GLY A 95 -18.25 -11.43 -12.44
N GLY A 96 -18.71 -10.93 -13.62
CA GLY A 96 -18.04 -9.87 -14.37
C GLY A 96 -17.76 -8.61 -13.56
N LEU A 97 -18.70 -8.14 -12.71
CA LEU A 97 -18.46 -6.96 -11.87
C LEU A 97 -17.40 -7.21 -10.80
N ALA A 98 -17.28 -8.43 -10.27
CA ALA A 98 -16.22 -8.77 -9.33
C ALA A 98 -14.84 -8.81 -9.99
N HIS A 99 -14.76 -9.29 -11.24
CA HIS A 99 -13.53 -9.19 -12.04
C HIS A 99 -13.17 -7.73 -12.36
N VAL A 100 -14.17 -6.90 -12.66
CA VAL A 100 -13.98 -5.45 -12.87
C VAL A 100 -13.44 -4.81 -11.59
N ASN A 101 -13.96 -5.17 -10.43
CA ASN A 101 -13.51 -4.68 -9.13
C ASN A 101 -12.01 -4.96 -8.91
N VAL A 102 -11.58 -6.22 -9.09
CA VAL A 102 -10.17 -6.62 -8.92
C VAL A 102 -9.25 -5.91 -9.93
N LEU A 103 -9.65 -5.87 -11.20
CA LEU A 103 -8.84 -5.22 -12.23
C LEU A 103 -8.74 -3.71 -12.03
N LEU A 104 -9.86 -3.09 -11.64
CA LEU A 104 -9.91 -1.65 -11.35
C LEU A 104 -8.98 -1.29 -10.19
N SER A 105 -9.06 -1.96 -9.04
CA SER A 105 -8.13 -1.73 -7.92
C SER A 105 -6.67 -1.90 -8.32
N THR A 106 -6.38 -2.90 -9.15
CA THR A 106 -5.01 -3.13 -9.62
C THR A 106 -4.49 -1.98 -10.48
N LEU A 107 -5.32 -1.46 -11.38
CA LEU A 107 -4.94 -0.35 -12.26
C LEU A 107 -5.00 1.00 -11.53
N ASP A 108 -5.99 1.16 -10.65
CA ASP A 108 -6.20 2.38 -9.86
C ASP A 108 -5.21 2.49 -8.68
N GLY A 109 -4.52 1.41 -8.33
CA GLY A 109 -3.47 1.42 -7.31
C GLY A 109 -2.36 2.44 -7.57
N GLY A 110 -2.11 2.77 -8.84
CA GLY A 110 -1.25 3.89 -9.24
C GLY A 110 -1.87 5.28 -9.02
N VAL A 111 -3.16 5.35 -8.75
CA VAL A 111 -3.93 6.59 -8.53
C VAL A 111 -4.29 6.75 -7.05
N THR A 112 -4.86 5.71 -6.44
CA THR A 112 -5.23 5.69 -5.03
C THR A 112 -4.09 5.13 -4.19
N THR A 113 -3.41 5.96 -3.44
CA THR A 113 -2.29 5.55 -2.57
C THR A 113 -2.74 4.84 -1.29
N SER A 114 -4.04 4.75 -1.04
CA SER A 114 -4.65 4.26 0.21
C SER A 114 -5.69 3.18 -0.05
N SER A 115 -5.47 1.98 0.50
CA SER A 115 -6.42 0.86 0.43
C SER A 115 -7.80 1.20 1.02
N ASN A 116 -7.85 1.96 2.11
CA ASN A 116 -9.12 2.36 2.72
C ASN A 116 -9.91 3.31 1.83
N ALA A 117 -9.25 4.20 1.09
CA ALA A 117 -9.89 5.13 0.17
C ALA A 117 -10.43 4.39 -1.06
N ASP A 118 -9.64 3.48 -1.66
CA ASP A 118 -10.07 2.64 -2.76
C ASP A 118 -11.27 1.76 -2.36
N CYS A 119 -11.16 1.09 -1.21
CA CYS A 119 -12.23 0.29 -0.64
C CYS A 119 -13.53 1.10 -0.46
N ALA A 120 -13.45 2.31 0.10
CA ALA A 120 -14.60 3.17 0.31
C ALA A 120 -15.22 3.66 -1.02
N MET A 121 -14.41 3.98 -2.00
CA MET A 121 -14.84 4.37 -3.34
C MET A 121 -15.62 3.23 -4.00
N GLN A 122 -15.05 2.04 -4.05
CA GLN A 122 -15.66 0.88 -4.69
C GLN A 122 -16.92 0.39 -3.96
N CYS A 123 -16.96 0.47 -2.63
CA CYS A 123 -18.18 0.21 -1.86
C CYS A 123 -19.34 1.15 -2.24
N LYS A 124 -19.05 2.37 -2.66
CA LYS A 124 -20.07 3.34 -3.09
C LYS A 124 -20.48 3.20 -4.56
N ILE A 125 -19.56 2.79 -5.43
CA ILE A 125 -19.77 2.78 -6.89
C ILE A 125 -20.12 1.36 -7.37
N LEU A 126 -19.29 0.37 -7.10
CA LEU A 126 -19.44 -0.97 -7.65
C LEU A 126 -20.34 -1.89 -6.84
N VAL A 127 -20.25 -1.86 -5.51
CA VAL A 127 -21.01 -2.79 -4.68
C VAL A 127 -22.54 -2.61 -4.83
N PRO A 128 -23.10 -1.39 -4.91
CA PRO A 128 -24.54 -1.22 -5.18
C PRO A 128 -24.96 -1.83 -6.52
N GLU A 129 -24.12 -1.74 -7.56
CA GLU A 129 -24.40 -2.34 -8.86
C GLU A 129 -24.28 -3.88 -8.80
N MET A 130 -23.29 -4.41 -8.09
CA MET A 130 -23.17 -5.86 -7.84
C MET A 130 -24.39 -6.41 -7.12
N THR A 131 -24.86 -5.73 -6.07
CA THR A 131 -26.04 -6.17 -5.30
C THR A 131 -27.33 -6.11 -6.12
N LYS A 132 -27.53 -5.10 -6.97
CA LYS A 132 -28.66 -5.04 -7.92
C LYS A 132 -28.65 -6.21 -8.90
N GLN A 133 -27.47 -6.68 -9.30
CA GLN A 133 -27.33 -7.83 -10.17
C GLN A 133 -27.40 -9.18 -9.42
N GLY A 134 -27.69 -9.18 -8.12
CA GLY A 134 -27.89 -10.41 -7.33
C GLY A 134 -26.62 -11.00 -6.72
N TYR A 135 -25.53 -10.24 -6.63
CA TYR A 135 -24.35 -10.69 -5.87
C TYR A 135 -24.64 -10.65 -4.37
N PRO A 136 -24.20 -11.65 -3.58
CA PRO A 136 -24.28 -11.58 -2.13
C PRO A 136 -23.46 -10.37 -1.61
N VAL A 137 -24.05 -9.59 -0.71
CA VAL A 137 -23.41 -8.36 -0.19
C VAL A 137 -22.10 -8.70 0.51
N GLY A 138 -22.05 -9.77 1.30
CA GLY A 138 -20.82 -10.21 1.97
C GLY A 138 -19.71 -10.62 0.99
N PHE A 139 -20.06 -11.24 -0.16
CA PHE A 139 -19.08 -11.54 -1.22
C PHE A 139 -18.57 -10.26 -1.87
N SER A 140 -19.47 -9.33 -2.20
CA SER A 140 -19.11 -8.03 -2.79
C SER A 140 -18.19 -7.23 -1.85
N ALA A 141 -18.48 -7.26 -0.54
CA ALA A 141 -17.62 -6.65 0.47
C ALA A 141 -16.23 -7.31 0.55
N ALA A 142 -16.18 -8.64 0.53
CA ALA A 142 -14.93 -9.39 0.66
C ALA A 142 -14.01 -9.17 -0.57
N VAL A 143 -14.54 -9.21 -1.79
CA VAL A 143 -13.74 -8.95 -2.99
C VAL A 143 -13.26 -7.50 -3.04
N THR A 144 -14.10 -6.54 -2.64
CA THR A 144 -13.72 -5.12 -2.59
C THR A 144 -12.64 -4.84 -1.55
N ALA A 145 -12.74 -5.46 -0.37
CA ALA A 145 -11.71 -5.31 0.66
C ALA A 145 -10.37 -5.93 0.22
N ALA A 146 -10.41 -7.10 -0.43
CA ALA A 146 -9.21 -7.78 -0.90
C ALA A 146 -8.53 -7.00 -2.03
N SER A 147 -9.26 -6.67 -3.08
CA SER A 147 -8.72 -5.95 -4.24
C SER A 147 -8.12 -4.59 -3.86
N ALA A 148 -8.77 -3.85 -2.95
CA ALA A 148 -8.27 -2.57 -2.46
C ALA A 148 -6.90 -2.69 -1.77
N LEU A 149 -6.52 -3.87 -1.27
CA LEU A 149 -5.21 -4.11 -0.66
C LEU A 149 -4.08 -4.32 -1.68
N ILE A 150 -4.39 -4.42 -2.96
CA ILE A 150 -3.40 -4.38 -4.03
C ILE A 150 -2.86 -2.94 -4.20
N ALA A 151 -3.69 -1.91 -3.97
CA ALA A 151 -3.32 -0.51 -4.18
C ALA A 151 -2.04 -0.06 -3.44
N PRO A 152 -1.80 -0.38 -2.15
CA PRO A 152 -0.55 -0.01 -1.47
C PRO A 152 0.71 -0.68 -2.03
N ILE A 153 0.57 -1.74 -2.82
CA ILE A 153 1.66 -2.51 -3.41
C ILE A 153 2.01 -1.96 -4.79
N VAL A 154 1.02 -1.43 -5.51
CA VAL A 154 1.21 -0.80 -6.82
C VAL A 154 1.81 0.59 -6.65
N PRO A 155 2.90 0.94 -7.36
CA PRO A 155 3.46 2.29 -7.31
C PRO A 155 2.48 3.36 -7.86
N PRO A 156 2.47 4.55 -7.25
CA PRO A 156 3.28 5.03 -6.13
C PRO A 156 2.63 4.82 -4.74
N GLY A 157 2.70 3.60 -4.20
CA GLY A 157 2.11 3.26 -2.91
C GLY A 157 2.76 4.01 -1.73
N ALA A 158 1.94 4.60 -0.85
CA ALA A 158 2.43 5.34 0.32
C ALA A 158 3.28 4.48 1.28
N ASN A 159 2.93 3.20 1.43
CA ASN A 159 3.66 2.25 2.27
C ASN A 159 5.05 1.93 1.71
N LEU A 160 5.21 1.90 0.37
CA LEU A 160 6.49 1.72 -0.29
C LEU A 160 7.43 2.89 0.02
N ILE A 161 6.91 4.12 -0.07
CA ILE A 161 7.66 5.33 0.26
C ILE A 161 8.06 5.35 1.74
N LEU A 162 7.13 5.03 2.64
CA LEU A 162 7.38 5.01 4.08
C LEU A 162 8.48 4.00 4.43
N TYR A 163 8.40 2.78 3.91
CA TYR A 163 9.43 1.77 4.11
C TYR A 163 10.79 2.25 3.58
N ALA A 164 10.83 2.80 2.36
CA ALA A 164 12.05 3.31 1.74
C ALA A 164 12.76 4.35 2.62
N ILE A 165 11.98 5.28 3.18
CA ILE A 165 12.50 6.37 4.02
C ILE A 165 13.06 5.84 5.35
N ILE A 166 12.36 4.88 5.98
CA ILE A 166 12.77 4.33 7.27
C ILE A 166 14.03 3.46 7.13
N THR A 167 14.12 2.68 6.06
CA THR A 167 15.21 1.72 5.84
C THR A 167 16.33 2.27 4.94
N GLU A 168 16.18 3.51 4.46
CA GLU A 168 17.10 4.14 3.49
C GLU A 168 17.27 3.33 2.20
N THR A 169 16.24 2.56 1.84
CA THR A 169 16.20 1.77 0.61
C THR A 169 15.74 2.64 -0.56
N SER A 170 16.18 2.32 -1.78
CA SER A 170 15.78 3.07 -2.99
C SER A 170 14.26 3.01 -3.21
N VAL A 171 13.60 4.19 -3.21
CA VAL A 171 12.16 4.33 -3.53
C VAL A 171 11.86 3.76 -4.91
N GLY A 172 12.72 4.04 -5.91
CA GLY A 172 12.53 3.55 -7.27
C GLY A 172 12.63 2.05 -7.39
N ALA A 173 13.57 1.44 -6.68
CA ALA A 173 13.69 -0.01 -6.66
C ALA A 173 12.45 -0.67 -6.05
N LEU A 174 11.92 -0.12 -4.97
CA LEU A 174 10.67 -0.59 -4.35
C LEU A 174 9.46 -0.40 -5.27
N PHE A 175 9.38 0.72 -5.98
CA PHE A 175 8.34 0.95 -6.97
C PHE A 175 8.38 -0.12 -8.07
N MET A 176 9.56 -0.36 -8.65
CA MET A 176 9.71 -1.39 -9.68
C MET A 176 9.41 -2.81 -9.14
N ALA A 177 9.73 -3.07 -7.88
CA ALA A 177 9.48 -4.37 -7.23
C ALA A 177 8.00 -4.66 -6.95
N GLY A 178 7.16 -3.64 -6.80
CA GLY A 178 5.73 -3.79 -6.48
C GLY A 178 4.87 -4.31 -7.62
N TYR A 179 5.26 -4.09 -8.89
CA TYR A 179 4.40 -4.43 -10.04
C TYR A 179 4.12 -5.93 -10.20
N ILE A 180 5.14 -6.78 -10.12
CA ILE A 180 4.94 -8.23 -10.34
C ILE A 180 4.10 -8.85 -9.20
N PRO A 181 4.38 -8.58 -7.90
CA PRO A 181 3.53 -9.05 -6.82
C PRO A 181 2.06 -8.59 -6.94
N ALA A 182 1.84 -7.34 -7.33
CA ALA A 182 0.48 -6.82 -7.56
C ALA A 182 -0.24 -7.56 -8.71
N LEU A 183 0.46 -7.85 -9.80
CA LEU A 183 -0.09 -8.64 -10.91
C LEU A 183 -0.39 -10.09 -10.50
N ILE A 184 0.47 -10.72 -9.69
CA ILE A 184 0.22 -12.06 -9.14
C ILE A 184 -1.05 -12.05 -8.28
N LEU A 185 -1.19 -11.07 -7.38
CA LEU A 185 -2.40 -10.92 -6.56
C LEU A 185 -3.64 -10.72 -7.43
N CYS A 186 -3.58 -9.83 -8.41
CA CYS A 186 -4.68 -9.62 -9.37
C CYS A 186 -5.13 -10.92 -10.03
N VAL A 187 -4.18 -11.72 -10.54
CA VAL A 187 -4.49 -13.00 -11.20
C VAL A 187 -5.08 -14.01 -10.20
N LEU A 188 -4.50 -14.13 -9.02
CA LEU A 188 -4.98 -15.06 -7.99
C LEU A 188 -6.39 -14.69 -7.53
N GLU A 189 -6.65 -13.41 -7.27
CA GLU A 189 -7.99 -12.95 -6.90
C GLU A 189 -9.02 -13.16 -8.04
N MET A 190 -8.63 -12.93 -9.30
CA MET A 190 -9.49 -13.25 -10.45
C MET A 190 -9.81 -14.74 -10.54
N ILE A 191 -8.88 -15.62 -10.20
CA ILE A 191 -9.12 -17.06 -10.11
C ILE A 191 -10.16 -17.36 -9.02
N VAL A 192 -9.99 -16.78 -7.82
CA VAL A 192 -10.95 -16.92 -6.71
C VAL A 192 -12.34 -16.42 -7.13
N VAL A 193 -12.41 -15.24 -7.76
CA VAL A 193 -13.68 -14.71 -8.30
C VAL A 193 -14.31 -15.66 -9.31
N THR A 194 -13.53 -16.26 -10.21
CA THR A 194 -14.03 -17.23 -11.22
C THR A 194 -14.62 -18.47 -10.52
N ILE A 195 -13.97 -18.99 -9.49
CA ILE A 195 -14.44 -20.14 -8.71
C ILE A 195 -15.73 -19.78 -7.96
N ALA A 196 -15.73 -18.63 -7.29
CA ALA A 196 -16.88 -18.11 -6.55
C ALA A 196 -18.08 -17.85 -7.49
N ALA A 197 -17.83 -17.31 -8.67
CA ALA A 197 -18.85 -17.04 -9.67
C ALA A 197 -19.58 -18.30 -10.15
N LYS A 198 -18.85 -19.42 -10.27
CA LYS A 198 -19.45 -20.74 -10.57
C LYS A 198 -20.25 -21.26 -9.39
N LYS A 199 -19.70 -21.15 -8.17
CA LYS A 199 -20.34 -21.66 -6.93
C LYS A 199 -21.63 -20.93 -6.57
N TYR A 200 -21.67 -19.62 -6.76
CA TYR A 200 -22.80 -18.76 -6.39
C TYR A 200 -23.66 -18.36 -7.59
N ASN A 201 -23.44 -18.93 -8.79
CA ASN A 201 -24.14 -18.61 -10.03
C ASN A 201 -24.21 -17.10 -10.34
N LEU A 202 -23.09 -16.40 -10.15
CA LEU A 202 -23.05 -14.96 -10.34
C LEU A 202 -23.25 -14.57 -11.81
N PRO A 203 -24.00 -13.49 -12.08
CA PRO A 203 -24.29 -13.06 -13.43
C PRO A 203 -23.06 -12.48 -14.13
N LYS A 204 -23.17 -12.31 -15.44
CA LYS A 204 -22.22 -11.60 -16.27
C LYS A 204 -22.58 -10.12 -16.24
N ALA A 205 -21.61 -9.23 -16.21
CA ALA A 205 -21.83 -7.79 -16.40
C ALA A 205 -22.14 -7.43 -17.85
N ARG A 206 -21.65 -8.27 -18.81
CA ARG A 206 -21.95 -8.16 -20.26
C ARG A 206 -22.25 -9.54 -20.81
N GLU A 207 -23.27 -9.65 -21.64
CA GLU A 207 -23.64 -10.95 -22.23
C GLU A 207 -22.63 -11.44 -23.28
N LYS A 208 -22.10 -10.53 -24.10
CA LYS A 208 -21.18 -10.82 -25.19
C LYS A 208 -19.77 -10.31 -24.91
N ARG A 209 -18.78 -11.01 -25.45
CA ARG A 209 -17.40 -10.50 -25.48
C ARG A 209 -17.37 -9.20 -26.29
N ALA A 210 -16.56 -8.25 -25.81
CA ALA A 210 -16.34 -7.01 -26.52
C ALA A 210 -15.65 -7.29 -27.87
N THR A 211 -16.08 -6.58 -28.88
CA THR A 211 -15.40 -6.58 -30.19
C THR A 211 -14.08 -5.83 -30.09
N LEU A 212 -13.13 -6.13 -30.99
CA LEU A 212 -11.85 -5.38 -31.04
C LEU A 212 -12.06 -3.87 -31.18
N LYS A 213 -13.13 -3.45 -31.87
CA LYS A 213 -13.48 -2.02 -31.99
C LYS A 213 -13.93 -1.43 -30.65
N GLU A 214 -14.75 -2.14 -29.89
CA GLU A 214 -15.17 -1.70 -28.54
C GLU A 214 -13.99 -1.64 -27.57
N ILE A 215 -13.09 -2.64 -27.62
CA ILE A 215 -11.86 -2.66 -26.82
C ILE A 215 -10.98 -1.46 -27.18
N ALA A 216 -10.78 -1.19 -28.49
CA ALA A 216 -9.99 -0.06 -28.94
C ALA A 216 -10.61 1.30 -28.52
N PHE A 217 -11.94 1.39 -28.53
CA PHE A 217 -12.64 2.60 -28.11
C PHE A 217 -12.53 2.79 -26.59
N ALA A 218 -12.78 1.74 -25.80
CA ALA A 218 -12.63 1.79 -24.33
C ALA A 218 -11.16 1.98 -23.91
N PHE A 219 -10.21 1.42 -24.68
CA PHE A 219 -8.79 1.65 -24.49
C PHE A 219 -8.43 3.14 -24.65
N LYS A 220 -9.05 3.84 -25.59
CA LYS A 220 -8.84 5.27 -25.78
C LYS A 220 -9.18 6.06 -24.50
N ASP A 221 -10.24 5.65 -23.80
CA ASP A 221 -10.67 6.32 -22.56
C ASP A 221 -9.75 5.96 -21.38
N GLY A 222 -9.33 4.69 -21.27
CA GLY A 222 -8.39 4.22 -20.25
C GLY A 222 -6.91 4.45 -20.58
N PHE A 223 -6.57 4.83 -21.81
CA PHE A 223 -5.21 4.95 -22.34
C PHE A 223 -4.33 5.84 -21.49
N TRP A 224 -4.84 6.98 -21.07
CA TRP A 224 -4.07 7.97 -20.35
C TRP A 224 -3.63 7.49 -18.96
N ALA A 225 -4.47 6.72 -18.27
CA ALA A 225 -4.09 6.12 -17.00
C ALA A 225 -2.94 5.11 -17.18
N ILE A 226 -3.06 4.25 -18.19
CA ILE A 226 -2.03 3.25 -18.53
C ILE A 226 -0.74 3.94 -19.00
N LEU A 227 -0.88 5.00 -19.82
CA LEU A 227 0.25 5.78 -20.32
C LEU A 227 1.02 6.44 -19.17
N ILE A 228 0.33 7.01 -18.19
CA ILE A 228 0.97 7.64 -17.01
C ILE A 228 1.84 6.62 -16.26
N GLY A 229 1.30 5.42 -15.99
CA GLY A 229 2.08 4.33 -15.38
C GLY A 229 3.26 3.88 -16.25
N ALA A 230 3.03 3.73 -17.56
CA ALA A 230 4.07 3.34 -18.51
C ALA A 230 5.18 4.38 -18.60
N VAL A 231 4.85 5.67 -18.64
CA VAL A 231 5.84 6.76 -18.65
C VAL A 231 6.76 6.68 -17.43
N LEU A 232 6.20 6.42 -16.25
CA LEU A 232 7.02 6.26 -15.04
C LEU A 232 8.01 5.10 -15.18
N ILE A 233 7.52 3.92 -15.59
CA ILE A 233 8.35 2.71 -15.71
C ILE A 233 9.44 2.92 -16.78
N PHE A 234 9.06 3.31 -17.98
CA PHE A 234 9.99 3.45 -19.09
C PHE A 234 10.95 4.62 -18.90
N GLY A 235 10.46 5.75 -18.37
CA GLY A 235 11.31 6.89 -18.10
C GLY A 235 12.41 6.60 -17.06
N LEU A 236 12.06 5.89 -15.98
CA LEU A 236 13.06 5.42 -15.00
C LEU A 236 14.00 4.37 -15.63
N ARG A 237 13.47 3.46 -16.44
CA ARG A 237 14.27 2.41 -17.10
C ARG A 237 15.32 2.97 -18.05
N PHE A 238 14.95 3.97 -18.84
CA PHE A 238 15.89 4.61 -19.79
C PHE A 238 16.71 5.73 -19.18
N GLY A 239 16.56 6.01 -17.87
CA GLY A 239 17.26 7.07 -17.18
C GLY A 239 16.91 8.47 -17.69
N LEU A 240 15.72 8.63 -18.29
CA LEU A 240 15.27 9.92 -18.84
C LEU A 240 15.01 10.95 -17.75
N PHE A 241 14.65 10.47 -16.56
CA PHE A 241 14.38 11.31 -15.39
C PHE A 241 14.52 10.51 -14.08
N THR A 242 14.72 11.24 -13.02
CA THR A 242 14.67 10.74 -11.64
C THR A 242 13.23 10.50 -11.18
N ILE A 243 13.05 9.84 -10.03
CA ILE A 243 11.70 9.59 -9.46
C ILE A 243 10.95 10.90 -9.20
N MET A 244 11.64 11.93 -8.72
CA MET A 244 11.05 13.23 -8.42
C MET A 244 10.61 13.96 -9.71
N GLU A 245 11.46 13.96 -10.72
CA GLU A 245 11.12 14.51 -12.04
C GLU A 245 9.95 13.73 -12.65
N GLY A 246 9.95 12.38 -12.52
CA GLY A 246 8.84 11.52 -12.92
C GLY A 246 7.53 11.90 -12.25
N GLY A 247 7.54 12.13 -10.93
CA GLY A 247 6.37 12.63 -10.19
C GLY A 247 5.85 13.96 -10.75
N THR A 248 6.77 14.90 -11.05
CA THR A 248 6.42 16.20 -11.63
C THR A 248 5.83 16.04 -13.04
N ILE A 249 6.42 15.19 -13.88
CA ILE A 249 5.92 14.90 -15.23
C ILE A 249 4.50 14.34 -15.16
N ILE A 250 4.25 13.40 -14.24
CA ILE A 250 2.91 12.82 -14.07
C ILE A 250 1.90 13.86 -13.62
N ILE A 251 2.26 14.78 -12.72
CA ILE A 251 1.40 15.90 -12.31
C ILE A 251 0.99 16.72 -13.54
N VAL A 252 1.96 17.14 -14.35
CA VAL A 252 1.71 17.92 -15.56
C VAL A 252 0.84 17.14 -16.55
N MET A 253 1.15 15.87 -16.80
CA MET A 253 0.34 15.01 -17.68
C MET A 253 -1.09 14.87 -17.17
N SER A 254 -1.28 14.67 -15.85
CA SER A 254 -2.61 14.51 -15.27
C SER A 254 -3.45 15.79 -15.38
N PHE A 255 -2.83 16.96 -15.23
CA PHE A 255 -3.50 18.24 -15.50
C PHE A 255 -3.87 18.39 -16.99
N ILE A 256 -2.94 18.08 -17.90
CA ILE A 256 -3.23 18.14 -19.36
C ILE A 256 -4.40 17.22 -19.69
N VAL A 257 -4.41 16.00 -19.17
CA VAL A 257 -5.49 15.04 -19.42
C VAL A 257 -6.81 15.55 -18.83
N GLY A 258 -6.81 16.04 -17.59
CA GLY A 258 -8.01 16.52 -16.93
C GLY A 258 -8.62 17.78 -17.56
N PHE A 259 -7.80 18.73 -18.03
CA PHE A 259 -8.26 19.97 -18.64
C PHE A 259 -8.65 19.82 -20.13
N PHE A 260 -7.81 19.14 -20.91
CA PHE A 260 -7.91 19.16 -22.37
C PHE A 260 -8.51 17.89 -22.96
N VAL A 261 -8.26 16.73 -22.34
CA VAL A 261 -8.74 15.43 -22.87
C VAL A 261 -10.10 15.09 -22.29
N TYR A 262 -10.19 14.92 -20.98
CA TYR A 262 -11.44 14.53 -20.33
C TYR A 262 -12.34 15.73 -20.01
N LYS A 263 -11.76 16.93 -19.96
CA LYS A 263 -12.46 18.19 -19.65
C LYS A 263 -13.26 18.14 -18.35
N THR A 264 -12.81 17.33 -17.42
CA THR A 264 -13.39 17.16 -16.09
C THR A 264 -12.97 18.25 -15.13
N LEU A 265 -11.72 18.75 -15.29
CA LEU A 265 -11.18 19.81 -14.44
C LEU A 265 -11.53 21.20 -14.99
N LYS A 266 -11.80 22.09 -14.05
CA LYS A 266 -11.99 23.53 -14.29
C LYS A 266 -10.97 24.31 -13.46
N ILE A 267 -10.65 25.55 -13.86
CA ILE A 267 -9.69 26.39 -13.14
C ILE A 267 -10.09 26.57 -11.66
N LYS A 268 -11.37 26.63 -11.36
CA LYS A 268 -11.89 26.71 -9.98
C LYS A 268 -11.55 25.49 -9.12
N ASP A 269 -11.28 24.35 -9.72
CA ASP A 269 -10.99 23.10 -9.01
C ASP A 269 -9.51 23.03 -8.57
N LEU A 270 -8.65 23.91 -9.10
CA LEU A 270 -7.23 23.96 -8.73
C LEU A 270 -7.03 24.24 -7.24
N PHE A 271 -7.72 25.24 -6.70
CA PHE A 271 -7.59 25.57 -5.28
C PHE A 271 -7.99 24.43 -4.34
N PRO A 272 -9.15 23.77 -4.51
CA PRO A 272 -9.46 22.54 -3.77
C PRO A 272 -8.43 21.43 -3.94
N ILE A 273 -7.91 21.18 -5.15
CA ILE A 273 -6.88 20.16 -5.40
C ILE A 273 -5.62 20.45 -4.60
N PHE A 274 -5.11 21.69 -4.68
CA PHE A 274 -3.90 22.06 -3.93
C PHE A 274 -4.13 22.02 -2.42
N LYS A 275 -5.31 22.39 -1.93
CA LYS A 275 -5.67 22.33 -0.52
C LYS A 275 -5.70 20.88 -0.04
N ASP A 276 -6.34 19.97 -0.77
CA ASP A 276 -6.42 18.55 -0.45
C ASP A 276 -5.02 17.91 -0.49
N ALA A 277 -4.21 18.25 -1.49
CA ALA A 277 -2.84 17.79 -1.62
C ALA A 277 -1.95 18.28 -0.47
N LEU A 278 -2.06 19.54 -0.08
CA LEU A 278 -1.33 20.11 1.05
C LEU A 278 -1.72 19.41 2.35
N HIS A 279 -3.01 19.23 2.61
CA HIS A 279 -3.49 18.56 3.82
C HIS A 279 -2.97 17.12 3.93
N SER A 280 -3.06 16.35 2.83
CA SER A 280 -2.57 14.97 2.76
C SER A 280 -1.04 14.90 2.92
N THR A 281 -0.32 15.82 2.26
CA THR A 281 1.14 15.92 2.36
C THR A 281 1.58 16.25 3.79
N CYS A 282 0.97 17.26 4.42
CA CYS A 282 1.32 17.64 5.80
C CYS A 282 1.08 16.49 6.77
N SER A 283 -0.03 15.76 6.62
CA SER A 283 -0.34 14.59 7.46
C SER A 283 0.72 13.50 7.31
N MET A 284 1.14 13.20 6.07
CA MET A 284 2.19 12.20 5.81
C MET A 284 3.57 12.67 6.28
N MET A 285 3.94 13.93 6.03
CA MET A 285 5.22 14.45 6.48
C MET A 285 5.34 14.42 8.00
N LEU A 286 4.25 14.75 8.72
CA LEU A 286 4.21 14.63 10.17
C LEU A 286 4.39 13.18 10.63
N MET A 287 3.77 12.23 9.93
CA MET A 287 3.93 10.80 10.18
C MET A 287 5.39 10.36 9.98
N PHE A 288 6.03 10.77 8.88
CA PHE A 288 7.43 10.41 8.61
C PHE A 288 8.41 11.04 9.60
N THR A 289 8.17 12.29 9.98
CA THR A 289 8.97 12.97 11.00
C THR A 289 8.89 12.23 12.33
N SER A 290 7.70 11.82 12.75
CA SER A 290 7.50 11.04 13.97
C SER A 290 8.13 9.65 13.88
N ALA A 291 8.10 9.02 12.70
CA ALA A 291 8.73 7.73 12.43
C ALA A 291 10.26 7.80 12.58
N LYS A 292 10.89 8.85 12.04
CA LYS A 292 12.34 9.09 12.21
C LYS A 292 12.72 9.31 13.68
N ALA A 293 11.95 10.10 14.41
CA ALA A 293 12.17 10.31 15.85
C ALA A 293 12.05 8.99 16.65
N PHE A 294 11.02 8.20 16.33
CA PHE A 294 10.79 6.92 16.97
C PHE A 294 11.88 5.89 16.60
N GLY A 295 12.35 5.87 15.36
CA GLY A 295 13.48 5.08 14.92
C GLY A 295 14.78 5.42 15.65
N LEU A 296 15.02 6.71 15.91
CA LEU A 296 16.15 7.16 16.73
C LEU A 296 16.06 6.61 18.18
N TYR A 297 14.86 6.68 18.78
CA TYR A 297 14.63 6.07 20.09
C TYR A 297 14.96 4.57 20.07
N LEU A 298 14.39 3.80 19.13
CA LEU A 298 14.63 2.35 19.02
C LEU A 298 16.14 2.04 18.90
N SER A 299 16.85 2.81 18.07
CA SER A 299 18.29 2.65 17.86
C SER A 299 19.09 2.96 19.15
N CYS A 300 18.79 4.05 19.84
CA CYS A 300 19.46 4.44 21.09
C CYS A 300 19.16 3.47 22.23
N ALA A 301 17.94 2.93 22.29
CA ALA A 301 17.56 1.88 23.23
C ALA A 301 18.22 0.53 22.92
N GLY A 302 18.86 0.38 21.74
CA GLY A 302 19.52 -0.85 21.31
C GLY A 302 18.57 -2.00 20.98
N ILE A 303 17.26 -1.74 20.87
CA ILE A 303 16.24 -2.75 20.64
C ILE A 303 16.51 -3.55 19.36
N PRO A 304 16.80 -2.92 18.18
CA PRO A 304 17.09 -3.66 16.96
C PRO A 304 18.30 -4.60 17.09
N LYS A 305 19.36 -4.16 17.78
CA LYS A 305 20.56 -4.96 18.00
C LYS A 305 20.25 -6.19 18.87
N ALA A 306 19.56 -6.01 20.01
CA ALA A 306 19.21 -7.14 20.85
C ALA A 306 18.28 -8.14 20.19
N MET A 307 17.30 -7.65 19.43
CA MET A 307 16.42 -8.53 18.63
C MET A 307 17.20 -9.27 17.55
N THR A 308 18.16 -8.60 16.89
CA THR A 308 19.04 -9.24 15.91
C THR A 308 19.88 -10.36 16.56
N ASP A 309 20.55 -10.07 17.66
CA ASP A 309 21.39 -11.04 18.37
C ASP A 309 20.57 -12.23 18.90
N PHE A 310 19.34 -11.95 19.37
CA PHE A 310 18.42 -12.99 19.80
C PHE A 310 18.03 -13.89 18.61
N VAL A 311 17.53 -13.31 17.51
CA VAL A 311 17.04 -14.10 16.35
C VAL A 311 18.17 -14.90 15.72
N VAL A 312 19.33 -14.29 15.46
CA VAL A 312 20.47 -14.95 14.81
C VAL A 312 21.04 -16.10 15.67
N ARG A 313 20.87 -16.03 16.99
CA ARG A 313 21.25 -17.11 17.90
C ARG A 313 20.38 -18.37 17.72
N TYR A 314 19.11 -18.20 17.36
CA TYR A 314 18.16 -19.31 17.23
C TYR A 314 17.95 -19.78 15.79
N THR A 315 18.19 -18.92 14.80
CA THR A 315 18.07 -19.29 13.38
C THR A 315 19.04 -18.53 12.50
N SER A 316 19.66 -19.26 11.58
CA SER A 316 20.43 -18.70 10.46
C SER A 316 19.68 -18.82 9.13
N SER A 317 18.51 -19.45 9.13
CA SER A 317 17.72 -19.68 7.93
C SER A 317 16.90 -18.43 7.57
N GLN A 318 17.12 -17.89 6.36
CA GLN A 318 16.33 -16.79 5.79
C GLN A 318 14.84 -17.12 5.76
N ALA A 319 14.48 -18.33 5.31
CA ALA A 319 13.08 -18.76 5.18
C ALA A 319 12.37 -18.82 6.54
N VAL A 320 13.02 -19.37 7.58
CA VAL A 320 12.44 -19.42 8.93
C VAL A 320 12.21 -18.01 9.46
N PHE A 321 13.20 -17.12 9.32
CA PHE A 321 13.05 -15.73 9.73
C PHE A 321 11.89 -15.05 8.98
N MET A 322 11.80 -15.19 7.66
CA MET A 322 10.72 -14.59 6.85
C MET A 322 9.35 -15.09 7.27
N ILE A 323 9.20 -16.40 7.53
CA ILE A 323 7.93 -16.98 8.01
C ILE A 323 7.54 -16.41 9.38
N LEU A 324 8.49 -16.31 10.32
CA LEU A 324 8.24 -15.71 11.63
C LEU A 324 7.84 -14.23 11.50
N CYS A 325 8.55 -13.47 10.67
CA CYS A 325 8.18 -12.07 10.36
C CYS A 325 6.76 -11.98 9.79
N CYS A 326 6.41 -12.84 8.84
CA CYS A 326 5.07 -12.87 8.25
C CYS A 326 4.00 -13.13 9.31
N GLY A 327 4.23 -14.05 10.26
CA GLY A 327 3.31 -14.29 11.36
C GLY A 327 3.09 -13.05 12.23
N VAL A 328 4.17 -12.39 12.64
CA VAL A 328 4.11 -11.16 13.45
C VAL A 328 3.42 -10.01 12.69
N LEU A 329 3.81 -9.80 11.43
CA LEU A 329 3.25 -8.74 10.60
C LEU A 329 1.76 -8.95 10.28
N PHE A 330 1.35 -10.21 10.08
CA PHE A 330 -0.04 -10.58 9.88
C PHE A 330 -0.88 -10.26 11.11
N VAL A 331 -0.44 -10.70 12.30
CA VAL A 331 -1.13 -10.41 13.55
C VAL A 331 -1.19 -8.91 13.81
N ALA A 332 -0.07 -8.19 13.62
CA ALA A 332 -0.06 -6.73 13.77
C ALA A 332 -1.04 -6.04 12.78
N GLY A 333 -1.11 -6.54 11.53
CA GLY A 333 -2.01 -6.04 10.48
C GLY A 333 -3.50 -6.21 10.78
N MET A 334 -3.86 -7.19 11.62
CA MET A 334 -5.26 -7.34 12.07
C MET A 334 -5.74 -6.17 12.93
N PHE A 335 -4.83 -5.49 13.63
CA PHE A 335 -5.17 -4.45 14.60
C PHE A 335 -4.80 -3.04 14.14
N LEU A 336 -3.71 -2.91 13.38
CA LEU A 336 -3.14 -1.64 12.98
C LEU A 336 -3.10 -1.51 11.45
N ASN A 337 -3.14 -0.27 10.96
CA ASN A 337 -2.91 0.02 9.55
C ASN A 337 -1.42 -0.14 9.18
N GLY A 338 -1.11 -0.26 7.89
CA GLY A 338 0.25 -0.50 7.39
C GLY A 338 1.28 0.53 7.85
N GLY A 339 0.95 1.82 7.89
CA GLY A 339 1.87 2.88 8.30
C GLY A 339 2.49 2.69 9.70
N PRO A 340 1.68 2.58 10.76
CA PRO A 340 2.18 2.27 12.11
C PRO A 340 3.03 1.00 12.18
N ILE A 341 2.62 -0.07 11.50
CA ILE A 341 3.34 -1.34 11.51
C ILE A 341 4.72 -1.18 10.87
N ILE A 342 4.78 -0.56 9.69
CA ILE A 342 6.05 -0.32 9.00
C ILE A 342 6.97 0.52 9.89
N THR A 343 6.44 1.56 10.54
CA THR A 343 7.23 2.45 11.40
C THR A 343 7.83 1.75 12.61
N ILE A 344 7.09 0.81 13.21
CA ILE A 344 7.56 0.06 14.39
C ILE A 344 8.44 -1.11 13.96
N MET A 345 7.98 -1.90 13.00
CA MET A 345 8.59 -3.18 12.66
C MET A 345 9.78 -3.05 11.70
N ALA A 346 9.77 -2.10 10.76
CA ALA A 346 10.87 -1.97 9.82
C ALA A 346 12.21 -1.68 10.51
N PRO A 347 12.34 -0.72 11.45
CA PRO A 347 13.60 -0.50 12.15
C PRO A 347 14.10 -1.70 12.96
N ILE A 348 13.19 -2.56 13.41
CA ILE A 348 13.51 -3.74 14.24
C ILE A 348 13.90 -4.92 13.34
N LEU A 349 13.08 -5.23 12.32
CA LEU A 349 13.23 -6.45 11.52
C LEU A 349 14.20 -6.28 10.36
N PHE A 350 14.32 -5.08 9.80
CA PHE A 350 15.18 -4.81 8.64
C PHE A 350 16.67 -5.11 8.90
N PRO A 351 17.29 -4.67 10.02
CA PRO A 351 18.69 -5.02 10.30
C PRO A 351 18.92 -6.53 10.42
N ILE A 352 17.93 -7.28 10.91
CA ILE A 352 17.98 -8.75 10.99
C ILE A 352 17.95 -9.34 9.59
N ALA A 353 17.02 -8.89 8.75
CA ALA A 353 16.88 -9.33 7.37
C ALA A 353 18.20 -9.15 6.59
N VAL A 354 18.79 -7.95 6.67
CA VAL A 354 20.08 -7.64 6.00
C VAL A 354 21.20 -8.52 6.53
N LYS A 355 21.28 -8.73 7.86
CA LYS A 355 22.31 -9.59 8.47
C LYS A 355 22.19 -11.05 8.04
N LEU A 356 20.97 -11.52 7.76
CA LEU A 356 20.69 -12.85 7.22
C LEU A 356 20.88 -12.93 5.69
N GLY A 357 21.24 -11.82 5.02
CA GLY A 357 21.47 -11.77 3.58
C GLY A 357 20.22 -11.67 2.74
N ILE A 358 19.07 -11.25 3.33
CA ILE A 358 17.82 -10.97 2.58
C ILE A 358 17.95 -9.60 1.93
N HIS A 359 17.57 -9.51 0.65
CA HIS A 359 17.67 -8.27 -0.08
C HIS A 359 16.70 -7.21 0.48
N PRO A 360 17.12 -5.95 0.73
CA PRO A 360 16.30 -4.87 1.28
C PRO A 360 14.95 -4.66 0.59
N VAL A 361 14.94 -4.69 -0.74
CA VAL A 361 13.74 -4.47 -1.57
C VAL A 361 12.77 -5.66 -1.44
N GLU A 362 13.28 -6.90 -1.47
CA GLU A 362 12.50 -8.12 -1.28
C GLU A 362 11.78 -8.10 0.08
N PHE A 363 12.55 -7.86 1.15
CA PHE A 363 12.00 -7.78 2.50
C PHE A 363 10.90 -6.71 2.61
N GLY A 364 11.11 -5.54 1.99
CA GLY A 364 10.12 -4.46 1.98
C GLY A 364 8.80 -4.86 1.30
N ILE A 365 8.87 -5.52 0.16
CA ILE A 365 7.66 -5.99 -0.54
C ILE A 365 6.92 -7.04 0.30
N VAL A 366 7.60 -8.02 0.85
CA VAL A 366 7.00 -9.05 1.71
C VAL A 366 6.34 -8.41 2.93
N LEU A 367 7.02 -7.46 3.59
CA LEU A 367 6.48 -6.72 4.74
C LEU A 367 5.20 -5.98 4.37
N ILE A 368 5.16 -5.28 3.23
CA ILE A 368 4.00 -4.51 2.79
C ILE A 368 2.84 -5.44 2.42
N VAL A 369 3.08 -6.51 1.68
CA VAL A 369 2.04 -7.48 1.31
C VAL A 369 1.44 -8.13 2.56
N MET A 370 2.29 -8.49 3.53
CA MET A 370 1.83 -9.19 4.73
C MET A 370 1.05 -8.29 5.68
N THR A 371 1.48 -7.03 5.86
CA THR A 371 0.71 -6.04 6.64
C THR A 371 -0.62 -5.71 5.97
N SER A 372 -0.67 -5.66 4.64
CA SER A 372 -1.91 -5.48 3.89
C SER A 372 -2.87 -6.64 4.12
N THR A 373 -2.38 -7.89 4.15
CA THR A 373 -3.21 -9.08 4.42
C THR A 373 -3.97 -8.97 5.74
N GLY A 374 -3.33 -8.48 6.78
CA GLY A 374 -3.97 -8.25 8.08
C GLY A 374 -5.14 -7.27 8.01
N ALA A 375 -5.10 -6.27 7.13
CA ALA A 375 -6.14 -5.24 7.05
C ALA A 375 -7.51 -5.73 6.51
N MET A 376 -7.60 -6.92 5.91
CA MET A 376 -8.88 -7.58 5.59
C MET A 376 -9.25 -8.69 6.56
N THR A 377 -8.45 -8.91 7.61
CA THR A 377 -8.59 -10.06 8.50
C THR A 377 -9.18 -9.64 9.85
N PRO A 378 -10.13 -10.41 10.41
CA PRO A 378 -10.64 -10.17 11.76
C PRO A 378 -9.49 -10.19 12.81
N PRO A 379 -9.60 -9.48 13.96
CA PRO A 379 -10.82 -8.90 14.53
C PRO A 379 -11.11 -7.46 14.11
N VAL A 380 -10.12 -6.65 13.71
CA VAL A 380 -10.35 -5.24 13.37
C VAL A 380 -10.32 -5.01 11.86
N GLY A 381 -9.22 -5.34 11.20
CA GLY A 381 -9.03 -5.22 9.74
C GLY A 381 -9.55 -3.91 9.14
N GLY A 382 -8.65 -2.96 8.83
CA GLY A 382 -9.04 -1.61 8.40
C GLY A 382 -10.02 -1.61 7.21
N CYS A 383 -9.69 -2.34 6.13
CA CYS A 383 -10.54 -2.42 4.93
C CYS A 383 -11.83 -3.22 5.20
N MET A 384 -11.75 -4.30 6.00
CA MET A 384 -12.93 -5.03 6.44
C MET A 384 -13.91 -4.10 7.14
N TYR A 385 -13.43 -3.30 8.08
CA TYR A 385 -14.25 -2.38 8.85
C TYR A 385 -14.89 -1.29 7.98
N VAL A 386 -14.15 -0.76 7.00
CA VAL A 386 -14.67 0.20 6.02
C VAL A 386 -15.82 -0.41 5.22
N CYS A 387 -15.66 -1.62 4.68
CA CYS A 387 -16.71 -2.32 3.94
C CYS A 387 -17.94 -2.59 4.82
N MET A 388 -17.73 -3.12 6.03
CA MET A 388 -18.82 -3.46 6.94
C MET A 388 -19.66 -2.23 7.31
N ASN A 389 -19.01 -1.11 7.60
CA ASN A 389 -19.71 0.14 7.94
C ASN A 389 -20.49 0.74 6.77
N LEU A 390 -19.88 0.78 5.58
CA LEU A 390 -20.53 1.38 4.42
C LEU A 390 -21.66 0.53 3.86
N LEU A 391 -21.56 -0.79 3.99
CA LEU A 391 -22.54 -1.75 3.48
C LEU A 391 -23.53 -2.24 4.53
N HIS A 392 -23.35 -1.83 5.79
CA HIS A 392 -24.19 -2.22 6.93
C HIS A 392 -24.30 -3.73 7.14
N ILE A 393 -23.18 -4.46 6.94
CA ILE A 393 -23.12 -5.91 7.13
C ILE A 393 -22.38 -6.29 8.40
N GLY A 394 -22.73 -7.46 8.95
CA GLY A 394 -22.05 -8.02 10.12
C GLY A 394 -20.75 -8.75 9.76
N MET A 395 -19.86 -8.87 10.75
CA MET A 395 -18.60 -9.61 10.61
C MET A 395 -18.78 -11.06 10.12
N PRO A 396 -19.76 -11.86 10.60
CA PRO A 396 -19.94 -13.22 10.13
C PRO A 396 -20.27 -13.33 8.64
N GLU A 397 -21.01 -12.36 8.09
CA GLU A 397 -21.34 -12.32 6.67
C GLU A 397 -20.13 -12.02 5.82
N PHE A 398 -19.26 -11.10 6.24
CA PHE A 398 -18.00 -10.82 5.58
C PHE A 398 -17.04 -12.02 5.64
N GLN A 399 -16.87 -12.62 6.82
CA GLN A 399 -15.96 -13.75 7.05
C GLN A 399 -16.27 -14.96 6.18
N LYS A 400 -17.54 -15.19 5.86
CA LYS A 400 -17.96 -16.31 5.00
C LYS A 400 -17.25 -16.32 3.64
N TYR A 401 -16.83 -15.17 3.14
CA TYR A 401 -16.30 -15.01 1.78
C TYR A 401 -14.85 -14.58 1.70
N VAL A 402 -14.26 -14.05 2.77
CA VAL A 402 -12.91 -13.43 2.72
C VAL A 402 -11.77 -14.44 2.69
N TRP A 403 -11.91 -15.62 3.28
CA TRP A 403 -10.84 -16.60 3.45
C TRP A 403 -10.11 -16.99 2.17
N PRO A 404 -10.76 -17.24 1.02
CA PRO A 404 -10.06 -17.55 -0.22
C PRO A 404 -9.15 -16.41 -0.69
N PHE A 405 -9.54 -15.16 -0.44
CA PHE A 405 -8.73 -13.99 -0.77
C PHE A 405 -7.52 -13.88 0.15
N ILE A 406 -7.68 -14.11 1.45
CA ILE A 406 -6.56 -14.20 2.40
C ILE A 406 -5.53 -15.23 1.92
N CYS A 407 -5.99 -16.39 1.46
CA CYS A 407 -5.10 -17.42 0.90
C CYS A 407 -4.31 -16.92 -0.33
N CYS A 408 -4.87 -16.04 -1.17
CA CYS A 408 -4.15 -15.45 -2.31
C CYS A 408 -2.95 -14.62 -1.84
N PHE A 409 -3.11 -13.82 -0.80
CA PHE A 409 -2.02 -13.03 -0.23
C PHE A 409 -0.95 -13.91 0.40
N PHE A 410 -1.32 -14.90 1.19
CA PHE A 410 -0.36 -15.87 1.74
C PHE A 410 0.40 -16.61 0.63
N LEU A 411 -0.31 -17.07 -0.41
CA LEU A 411 0.33 -17.73 -1.54
C LEU A 411 1.32 -16.80 -2.25
N THR A 412 0.95 -15.53 -2.44
CA THR A 412 1.86 -14.53 -3.01
C THR A 412 3.10 -14.34 -2.14
N VAL A 413 2.94 -14.22 -0.82
CA VAL A 413 4.08 -14.11 0.10
C VAL A 413 4.98 -15.34 0.06
N ILE A 414 4.40 -16.54 0.02
CA ILE A 414 5.17 -17.78 -0.13
C ILE A 414 5.96 -17.77 -1.44
N LEU A 415 5.33 -17.36 -2.55
CA LEU A 415 6.02 -17.25 -3.84
C LEU A 415 7.17 -16.24 -3.81
N LEU A 416 7.01 -15.11 -3.12
CA LEU A 416 8.05 -14.10 -2.96
C LEU A 416 9.24 -14.61 -2.12
N ILE A 417 8.98 -15.36 -1.05
CA ILE A 417 10.01 -15.93 -0.20
C ILE A 417 10.78 -17.07 -0.91
N VAL A 418 10.06 -17.93 -1.64
CA VAL A 418 10.67 -19.07 -2.36
C VAL A 418 11.40 -18.60 -3.61
N PHE A 419 10.88 -17.57 -4.27
CA PHE A 419 11.43 -17.03 -5.52
C PHE A 419 11.67 -15.53 -5.40
N PRO A 420 12.74 -15.07 -4.70
CA PRO A 420 13.07 -13.64 -4.55
C PRO A 420 13.19 -12.89 -5.87
N SER A 421 13.55 -13.62 -6.93
CA SER A 421 13.61 -13.06 -8.29
C SER A 421 12.29 -12.46 -8.77
N ILE A 422 11.15 -12.84 -8.23
CA ILE A 422 9.84 -12.29 -8.59
C ILE A 422 9.80 -10.80 -8.24
N SER A 423 10.17 -10.42 -7.02
CA SER A 423 10.21 -9.02 -6.59
C SER A 423 11.39 -8.25 -7.19
N LEU A 424 12.51 -8.93 -7.42
CA LEU A 424 13.76 -8.30 -7.86
C LEU A 424 13.93 -8.25 -9.38
N PHE A 425 13.05 -8.89 -10.17
CA PHE A 425 13.19 -8.98 -11.63
C PHE A 425 13.21 -7.59 -12.30
N ILE A 426 12.17 -6.78 -12.06
CA ILE A 426 12.09 -5.44 -12.66
C ILE A 426 13.17 -4.50 -12.08
N PRO A 427 13.42 -4.44 -10.77
CA PRO A 427 14.56 -3.68 -10.22
C PRO A 427 15.90 -4.02 -10.84
N ARG A 428 16.20 -5.32 -11.04
CA ARG A 428 17.42 -5.75 -11.72
C ARG A 428 17.49 -5.30 -13.17
N LEU A 429 16.36 -5.40 -13.87
CA LEU A 429 16.27 -4.96 -15.27
C LEU A 429 16.46 -3.44 -15.42
N VAL A 430 15.96 -2.65 -14.47
CA VAL A 430 15.97 -1.18 -14.52
C VAL A 430 17.28 -0.60 -13.98
N TYR A 431 17.73 -1.07 -12.82
CA TYR A 431 18.85 -0.47 -12.09
C TYR A 431 20.14 -1.30 -12.14
N GLY A 432 20.11 -2.49 -12.75
CA GLY A 432 21.27 -3.39 -12.76
C GLY A 432 21.66 -3.90 -11.37
N MET A 433 20.75 -3.91 -10.41
CA MET A 433 21.02 -4.39 -9.05
C MET A 433 21.31 -5.89 -9.08
N VAL A 434 22.41 -6.28 -8.45
CA VAL A 434 22.85 -7.66 -8.27
C VAL A 434 22.34 -8.21 -6.95
#